data_ab6004704115c38b2476b4cb0a63368e
#
_entry.id   ab6004704115c38b2476b4cb0a63368e
#
_cell.length_a   1.000
_cell.length_b   1.000
_cell.length_c   1.000
_cell.angle_alpha   90.00
_cell.angle_beta   90.00
_cell.angle_gamma   90.00
#
_symmetry.space_group_name_H-M   'P 1'
#
loop_
_entity.id
_entity.type
_entity.pdbx_description
1 polymer ?
#
loop_
_entity_poly.entity_id
_entity_poly.type
_entity_poly.pdbx_seq_one_letter_code
_entity_poly.pdbx_strand_id
1 'polypeptide(L)'
;MISPIALCVFLAQPATSALPSLAFDSFPPAARHVIEPAARAAAASPADAGAVGALGRALHAWEQWSSAHDVYVRTVALAPRAFEWRYLDALVLQRLARHDDAVARLREVLALAPGFLPARVRLAEALLECGDLDASQPLFVALLDEPAARPAAEVGLGRIAAAGQAHDDAVAHFRRAVELFPELGAAHYGLALSYRALGRLDEARSALALHQQYGARWPALDDPVLATVTTLRDDAGAILQRGVRLAEAGDIDGAIAAHEAALERDPALVQAHANLISLYGRAGNWTRAEDHYRAVVRSGSAGAEPHYDYGVLVGLQQKWDLAIDAYRQALALNPMHAHAQNNLGQALEQQRKFTDAADVYRQAVQNQPGFRLARFNLARMLIALARPDEAVTELGRIVEPRDAEAPRYLFALGVAHLRAGRKDEAVKWSLEAKALALQFGQTDLAAAIDRDLAALKRQ
;
A
#
# COMPACT_ATOMS: atom_id res chain seq x y z
N MET A 1 -3.74 -19.66 77.39
CA MET A 1 -2.64 -20.09 76.50
C MET A 1 -3.30 -20.52 75.18
N ILE A 2 -3.28 -19.64 74.21
CA ILE A 2 -3.85 -19.89 72.88
C ILE A 2 -2.65 -19.91 71.90
N SER A 3 -2.38 -21.08 71.34
CA SER A 3 -1.29 -21.32 70.37
C SER A 3 -1.63 -20.72 69.02
N PRO A 4 -0.71 -20.01 68.33
CA PRO A 4 -0.98 -19.48 66.95
C PRO A 4 -0.80 -20.62 65.95
N ILE A 5 -1.88 -20.91 65.21
CA ILE A 5 -1.84 -21.78 64.04
C ILE A 5 -1.14 -21.00 62.95
N ALA A 6 0.07 -21.43 62.57
CA ALA A 6 0.79 -20.92 61.43
C ALA A 6 0.06 -21.37 60.12
N LEU A 7 -0.57 -20.44 59.43
CA LEU A 7 -1.16 -20.65 58.11
C LEU A 7 -0.01 -20.71 57.10
N CYS A 8 0.45 -21.91 56.76
CA CYS A 8 1.33 -22.13 55.60
C CYS A 8 0.54 -21.87 54.30
N VAL A 9 0.66 -20.67 53.76
CA VAL A 9 0.26 -20.41 52.40
C VAL A 9 1.23 -21.15 51.48
N PHE A 10 0.81 -22.30 51.00
CA PHE A 10 1.46 -22.97 49.88
C PHE A 10 1.22 -22.07 48.62
N LEU A 11 2.20 -21.21 48.30
CA LEU A 11 2.31 -20.64 46.97
C LEU A 11 2.57 -21.82 46.04
N ALA A 12 1.54 -22.27 45.35
CA ALA A 12 1.69 -23.18 44.23
C ALA A 12 2.63 -22.51 43.22
N GLN A 13 3.86 -23.00 43.14
CA GLN A 13 4.75 -22.63 42.04
C GLN A 13 4.03 -23.02 40.76
N PRO A 14 3.86 -22.09 39.79
CA PRO A 14 3.32 -22.47 38.48
C PRO A 14 4.23 -23.55 37.92
N ALA A 15 3.65 -24.69 37.56
CA ALA A 15 4.37 -25.77 36.90
C ALA A 15 5.11 -25.13 35.71
N THR A 16 6.45 -25.12 35.78
CA THR A 16 7.28 -24.65 34.65
C THR A 16 7.01 -25.58 33.48
N SER A 17 6.20 -25.15 32.51
CA SER A 17 5.93 -25.96 31.36
C SER A 17 7.25 -26.36 30.70
N ALA A 18 7.40 -27.61 30.33
CA ALA A 18 8.57 -28.05 29.58
C ALA A 18 8.64 -27.28 28.26
N LEU A 19 9.85 -27.09 27.72
CA LEU A 19 9.97 -26.53 26.39
C LEU A 19 9.22 -27.43 25.40
N PRO A 20 8.56 -26.87 24.36
CA PRO A 20 7.81 -27.65 23.37
C PRO A 20 8.73 -28.64 22.65
N SER A 21 8.22 -29.86 22.42
CA SER A 21 8.90 -30.81 21.52
C SER A 21 8.72 -30.35 20.07
N LEU A 22 9.81 -30.03 19.40
CA LEU A 22 9.81 -29.50 18.03
C LEU A 22 10.23 -30.57 17.03
N ALA A 23 9.39 -30.83 16.02
CA ALA A 23 9.69 -31.73 14.92
C ALA A 23 10.47 -30.94 13.82
N PHE A 24 11.77 -30.76 13.99
CA PHE A 24 12.60 -29.93 13.10
C PHE A 24 12.50 -30.29 11.63
N ASP A 25 12.30 -31.58 11.31
CA ASP A 25 12.17 -32.04 9.93
C ASP A 25 10.91 -31.53 9.22
N SER A 26 9.91 -31.10 9.98
CA SER A 26 8.70 -30.49 9.42
C SER A 26 8.86 -29.02 9.02
N PHE A 27 9.94 -28.36 9.45
CA PHE A 27 10.17 -26.96 9.16
C PHE A 27 10.88 -26.76 7.83
N PRO A 28 10.55 -25.71 7.05
CA PRO A 28 11.34 -25.29 5.91
C PRO A 28 12.82 -25.07 6.29
N PRO A 29 13.79 -25.27 5.40
CA PRO A 29 15.22 -25.12 5.72
C PRO A 29 15.57 -23.78 6.37
N ALA A 30 14.99 -22.66 5.86
CA ALA A 30 15.22 -21.33 6.41
C ALA A 30 14.71 -21.20 7.86
N ALA A 31 13.50 -21.71 8.16
CA ALA A 31 12.96 -21.74 9.51
C ALA A 31 13.82 -22.59 10.45
N ARG A 32 14.26 -23.75 9.98
CA ARG A 32 15.12 -24.66 10.73
C ARG A 32 16.45 -24.00 11.10
N HIS A 33 17.04 -23.24 10.16
CA HIS A 33 18.29 -22.52 10.39
C HIS A 33 18.20 -21.51 11.57
N VAL A 34 17.04 -20.94 11.81
CA VAL A 34 16.80 -19.98 12.92
C VAL A 34 16.29 -20.68 14.19
N ILE A 35 15.35 -21.60 14.07
CA ILE A 35 14.67 -22.22 15.22
C ILE A 35 15.59 -23.24 15.93
N GLU A 36 16.31 -24.08 15.20
CA GLU A 36 17.10 -25.16 15.79
C GLU A 36 18.25 -24.67 16.69
N PRO A 37 19.05 -23.67 16.30
CA PRO A 37 20.07 -23.11 17.21
C PRO A 37 19.44 -22.47 18.46
N ALA A 38 18.33 -21.76 18.30
CA ALA A 38 17.61 -21.14 19.43
C ALA A 38 17.05 -22.21 20.40
N ALA A 39 16.51 -23.30 19.87
CA ALA A 39 16.02 -24.42 20.66
C ALA A 39 17.15 -25.12 21.45
N ARG A 40 18.29 -25.34 20.79
CA ARG A 40 19.49 -25.90 21.48
C ARG A 40 20.00 -25.00 22.60
N ALA A 41 20.05 -23.67 22.37
CA ALA A 41 20.44 -22.70 23.37
C ALA A 41 19.48 -22.69 24.58
N ALA A 42 18.17 -22.67 24.31
CA ALA A 42 17.13 -22.73 25.33
C ALA A 42 17.20 -24.05 26.15
N ALA A 43 17.47 -25.18 25.50
CA ALA A 43 17.64 -26.48 26.17
C ALA A 43 18.90 -26.53 27.03
N ALA A 44 20.01 -25.92 26.59
CA ALA A 44 21.24 -25.84 27.33
C ALA A 44 21.14 -24.89 28.55
N SER A 45 20.29 -23.86 28.49
CA SER A 45 20.12 -22.85 29.55
C SER A 45 18.64 -22.60 29.84
N PRO A 46 17.91 -23.61 30.38
CA PRO A 46 16.45 -23.54 30.51
C PRO A 46 15.94 -22.58 31.60
N ALA A 47 16.81 -22.01 32.40
CA ALA A 47 16.53 -20.98 33.41
C ALA A 47 16.92 -19.57 32.93
N ASP A 48 17.56 -19.43 31.76
CA ASP A 48 17.91 -18.15 31.16
C ASP A 48 16.74 -17.62 30.31
N ALA A 49 16.10 -16.55 30.80
CA ALA A 49 14.99 -15.91 30.11
C ALA A 49 15.41 -15.39 28.69
N GLY A 50 16.67 -14.99 28.50
CA GLY A 50 17.19 -14.55 27.21
C GLY A 50 17.23 -15.68 26.20
N ALA A 51 17.79 -16.84 26.57
CA ALA A 51 17.87 -18.01 25.70
C ALA A 51 16.47 -18.59 25.38
N VAL A 52 15.62 -18.72 26.42
CA VAL A 52 14.22 -19.20 26.23
C VAL A 52 13.42 -18.21 25.38
N GLY A 53 13.52 -16.91 25.62
CA GLY A 53 12.84 -15.88 24.85
C GLY A 53 13.32 -15.78 23.40
N ALA A 54 14.61 -16.06 23.15
CA ALA A 54 15.14 -16.14 21.78
C ALA A 54 14.45 -17.27 20.97
N LEU A 55 14.20 -18.43 21.60
CA LEU A 55 13.41 -19.50 20.97
C LEU A 55 11.98 -19.03 20.71
N GLY A 56 11.35 -18.33 21.66
CA GLY A 56 10.01 -17.76 21.47
C GLY A 56 9.95 -16.83 20.28
N ARG A 57 10.93 -15.93 20.11
CA ARG A 57 11.03 -15.02 18.95
C ARG A 57 11.24 -15.78 17.64
N ALA A 58 12.09 -16.80 17.62
CA ALA A 58 12.32 -17.63 16.45
C ALA A 58 11.04 -18.35 16.02
N LEU A 59 10.31 -18.95 16.93
CA LEU A 59 9.02 -19.61 16.67
C LEU A 59 7.96 -18.60 16.20
N HIS A 60 7.90 -17.42 16.83
CA HIS A 60 6.99 -16.34 16.44
C HIS A 60 7.28 -15.86 15.02
N ALA A 61 8.54 -15.61 14.66
CA ALA A 61 8.95 -15.18 13.33
C ALA A 61 8.52 -16.15 12.23
N TRP A 62 8.49 -17.44 12.53
CA TRP A 62 8.11 -18.50 11.60
C TRP A 62 6.70 -19.05 11.85
N GLU A 63 5.84 -18.24 12.48
CA GLU A 63 4.38 -18.45 12.60
C GLU A 63 4.01 -19.74 13.35
N GLN A 64 4.91 -20.22 14.21
CA GLN A 64 4.65 -21.37 15.10
C GLN A 64 3.92 -20.90 16.36
N TRP A 65 2.71 -20.38 16.16
CA TRP A 65 1.98 -19.58 17.17
C TRP A 65 1.80 -20.29 18.50
N SER A 66 1.31 -21.53 18.51
CA SER A 66 1.09 -22.28 19.77
C SER A 66 2.39 -22.52 20.51
N SER A 67 3.44 -22.97 19.83
CA SER A 67 4.75 -23.20 20.45
C SER A 67 5.40 -21.89 20.91
N ALA A 68 5.22 -20.79 20.18
CA ALA A 68 5.71 -19.48 20.60
C ALA A 68 5.02 -19.01 21.88
N HIS A 69 3.70 -19.17 21.99
CA HIS A 69 2.93 -18.88 23.21
C HIS A 69 3.46 -19.66 24.41
N ASP A 70 3.60 -20.99 24.30
CA ASP A 70 4.10 -21.82 25.38
C ASP A 70 5.49 -21.37 25.86
N VAL A 71 6.36 -21.03 24.94
CA VAL A 71 7.71 -20.52 25.26
C VAL A 71 7.65 -19.14 25.90
N TYR A 72 6.80 -18.23 25.43
CA TYR A 72 6.66 -16.91 26.05
C TYR A 72 6.06 -16.97 27.45
N VAL A 73 5.08 -17.85 27.70
CA VAL A 73 4.54 -18.09 29.06
C VAL A 73 5.67 -18.47 30.02
N ARG A 74 6.55 -19.39 29.59
CA ARG A 74 7.72 -19.77 30.40
C ARG A 74 8.70 -18.59 30.55
N THR A 75 8.97 -17.84 29.50
CA THR A 75 9.90 -16.69 29.55
C THR A 75 9.39 -15.61 30.51
N VAL A 76 8.08 -15.36 30.52
CA VAL A 76 7.43 -14.44 31.48
C VAL A 76 7.61 -14.91 32.93
N ALA A 77 7.53 -16.22 33.16
CA ALA A 77 7.77 -16.78 34.51
C ALA A 77 9.23 -16.61 34.96
N LEU A 78 10.19 -16.71 34.02
CA LEU A 78 11.62 -16.52 34.30
C LEU A 78 11.99 -15.04 34.48
N ALA A 79 11.33 -14.13 33.78
CA ALA A 79 11.60 -12.69 33.83
C ALA A 79 10.31 -11.87 34.02
N PRO A 80 9.69 -11.91 35.23
CA PRO A 80 8.35 -11.33 35.44
C PRO A 80 8.27 -9.81 35.33
N ARG A 81 9.40 -9.09 35.31
CA ARG A 81 9.44 -7.63 35.12
C ARG A 81 9.73 -7.20 33.69
N ALA A 82 10.12 -8.11 32.80
CA ALA A 82 10.35 -7.80 31.38
C ALA A 82 8.99 -7.77 30.65
N PHE A 83 8.58 -6.58 30.24
CA PHE A 83 7.29 -6.39 29.56
C PHE A 83 7.30 -6.92 28.13
N GLU A 84 8.46 -6.98 27.50
CA GLU A 84 8.65 -7.35 26.08
C GLU A 84 8.12 -8.75 25.80
N TRP A 85 8.34 -9.70 26.70
CA TRP A 85 7.86 -11.08 26.51
C TRP A 85 6.34 -11.18 26.59
N ARG A 86 5.72 -10.38 27.48
CA ARG A 86 4.26 -10.29 27.56
C ARG A 86 3.68 -9.65 26.30
N TYR A 87 4.36 -8.64 25.79
CA TYR A 87 3.94 -7.96 24.57
C TYR A 87 3.97 -8.91 23.37
N LEU A 88 5.07 -9.63 23.17
CA LEU A 88 5.19 -10.62 22.09
C LEU A 88 4.18 -11.77 22.26
N ASP A 89 3.93 -12.21 23.49
CA ASP A 89 2.89 -13.20 23.78
C ASP A 89 1.48 -12.69 23.42
N ALA A 90 1.18 -11.44 23.73
CA ALA A 90 -0.10 -10.83 23.37
C ALA A 90 -0.33 -10.80 21.85
N LEU A 91 0.73 -10.50 21.06
CA LEU A 91 0.65 -10.54 19.60
C LEU A 91 0.39 -11.96 19.08
N VAL A 92 1.02 -12.96 19.69
CA VAL A 92 0.80 -14.37 19.37
C VAL A 92 -0.63 -14.79 19.71
N LEU A 93 -1.15 -14.37 20.87
CA LEU A 93 -2.53 -14.65 21.30
C LEU A 93 -3.56 -14.05 20.34
N GLN A 94 -3.32 -12.85 19.80
CA GLN A 94 -4.16 -12.28 18.75
C GLN A 94 -4.17 -13.16 17.49
N ARG A 95 -3.02 -13.71 17.07
CA ARG A 95 -2.92 -14.64 15.94
C ARG A 95 -3.65 -15.97 16.18
N LEU A 96 -3.72 -16.40 17.43
CA LEU A 96 -4.47 -17.58 17.86
C LEU A 96 -5.97 -17.32 18.07
N ALA A 97 -6.45 -16.11 17.75
CA ALA A 97 -7.83 -15.64 18.01
C ALA A 97 -8.25 -15.72 19.50
N ARG A 98 -7.28 -15.69 20.42
CA ARG A 98 -7.50 -15.67 21.87
C ARG A 98 -7.54 -14.22 22.36
N HIS A 99 -8.55 -13.49 21.92
CA HIS A 99 -8.61 -12.02 22.08
C HIS A 99 -8.67 -11.59 23.55
N ASP A 100 -9.45 -12.27 24.39
CA ASP A 100 -9.55 -11.94 25.84
C ASP A 100 -8.20 -12.11 26.54
N ASP A 101 -7.47 -13.18 26.23
CA ASP A 101 -6.14 -13.44 26.79
C ASP A 101 -5.14 -12.37 26.30
N ALA A 102 -5.23 -11.95 25.04
CA ALA A 102 -4.40 -10.88 24.48
C ALA A 102 -4.65 -9.55 25.19
N VAL A 103 -5.93 -9.20 25.44
CA VAL A 103 -6.31 -8.01 26.23
C VAL A 103 -5.72 -8.07 27.64
N ALA A 104 -5.88 -9.21 28.32
CA ALA A 104 -5.31 -9.38 29.68
C ALA A 104 -3.78 -9.18 29.66
N ARG A 105 -3.10 -9.77 28.68
CA ARG A 105 -1.65 -9.68 28.54
C ARG A 105 -1.19 -8.25 28.20
N LEU A 106 -1.90 -7.53 27.35
CA LEU A 106 -1.61 -6.13 27.02
C LEU A 106 -1.80 -5.20 28.24
N ARG A 107 -2.80 -5.47 29.08
CA ARG A 107 -2.97 -4.75 30.36
C ARG A 107 -1.78 -4.97 31.29
N GLU A 108 -1.25 -6.21 31.38
CA GLU A 108 -0.03 -6.50 32.14
C GLU A 108 1.20 -5.75 31.58
N VAL A 109 1.32 -5.65 30.24
CA VAL A 109 2.36 -4.86 29.56
C VAL A 109 2.31 -3.41 30.01
N LEU A 110 1.12 -2.79 29.95
CA LEU A 110 0.96 -1.38 30.29
C LEU A 110 1.07 -1.10 31.80
N ALA A 111 0.85 -2.09 32.65
CA ALA A 111 1.17 -1.99 34.07
C ALA A 111 2.69 -1.90 34.34
N LEU A 112 3.51 -2.53 33.48
CA LEU A 112 4.98 -2.50 33.59
C LEU A 112 5.59 -1.33 32.78
N ALA A 113 5.01 -0.99 31.62
CA ALA A 113 5.48 0.04 30.68
C ALA A 113 4.32 0.90 30.18
N PRO A 114 3.79 1.84 30.99
CA PRO A 114 2.59 2.63 30.65
C PRO A 114 2.76 3.49 29.38
N GLY A 115 3.99 3.92 29.08
CA GLY A 115 4.33 4.75 27.92
C GLY A 115 4.60 3.96 26.63
N PHE A 116 4.52 2.62 26.63
CA PHE A 116 4.83 1.84 25.44
C PHE A 116 3.70 1.95 24.41
N LEU A 117 3.87 2.87 23.46
CA LEU A 117 2.85 3.26 22.49
C LEU A 117 2.29 2.08 21.67
N PRO A 118 3.10 1.12 21.16
CA PRO A 118 2.56 -0.03 20.44
C PRO A 118 1.54 -0.83 21.26
N ALA A 119 1.78 -1.06 22.55
CA ALA A 119 0.83 -1.79 23.40
C ALA A 119 -0.44 -0.99 23.68
N ARG A 120 -0.37 0.35 23.79
CA ARG A 120 -1.54 1.22 23.95
C ARG A 120 -2.46 1.13 22.73
N VAL A 121 -1.89 1.18 21.51
CA VAL A 121 -2.63 1.02 20.24
C VAL A 121 -3.25 -0.37 20.16
N ARG A 122 -2.44 -1.43 20.42
CA ARG A 122 -2.90 -2.82 20.35
C ARG A 122 -3.99 -3.15 21.37
N LEU A 123 -3.95 -2.55 22.55
CA LEU A 123 -5.01 -2.77 23.54
C LEU A 123 -6.34 -2.13 23.09
N ALA A 124 -6.29 -0.90 22.55
CA ALA A 124 -7.47 -0.24 22.03
C ALA A 124 -8.12 -1.04 20.88
N GLU A 125 -7.29 -1.53 19.93
CA GLU A 125 -7.72 -2.37 18.81
C GLU A 125 -8.31 -3.72 19.32
N ALA A 126 -7.62 -4.41 20.24
CA ALA A 126 -8.07 -5.70 20.73
C ALA A 126 -9.42 -5.61 21.48
N LEU A 127 -9.63 -4.58 22.27
CA LEU A 127 -10.92 -4.32 22.92
C LEU A 127 -12.03 -4.04 21.91
N LEU A 128 -11.73 -3.25 20.86
CA LEU A 128 -12.69 -3.00 19.79
C LEU A 128 -13.07 -4.30 19.05
N GLU A 129 -12.10 -5.19 18.82
CA GLU A 129 -12.34 -6.49 18.18
C GLU A 129 -13.12 -7.45 19.07
N CYS A 130 -12.96 -7.38 20.40
CA CYS A 130 -13.79 -8.09 21.36
C CYS A 130 -15.22 -7.51 21.48
N GLY A 131 -15.50 -6.35 20.85
CA GLY A 131 -16.77 -5.64 20.97
C GLY A 131 -16.93 -4.83 22.27
N ASP A 132 -15.88 -4.68 23.06
CA ASP A 132 -15.87 -3.84 24.28
C ASP A 132 -15.62 -2.37 23.88
N LEU A 133 -16.65 -1.77 23.28
CA LEU A 133 -16.58 -0.39 22.76
C LEU A 133 -16.34 0.61 23.90
N ASP A 134 -16.94 0.39 25.05
CA ASP A 134 -16.87 1.30 26.19
C ASP A 134 -15.44 1.37 26.77
N ALA A 135 -14.73 0.24 26.81
CA ALA A 135 -13.35 0.20 27.24
C ALA A 135 -12.37 0.67 26.16
N SER A 136 -12.70 0.45 24.88
CA SER A 136 -11.86 0.81 23.73
C SER A 136 -11.85 2.32 23.45
N GLN A 137 -13.01 2.98 23.48
CA GLN A 137 -13.18 4.39 23.14
C GLN A 137 -12.24 5.34 23.89
N PRO A 138 -12.15 5.32 25.24
CA PRO A 138 -11.29 6.24 25.97
C PRO A 138 -9.79 6.02 25.63
N LEU A 139 -9.39 4.82 25.25
CA LEU A 139 -8.02 4.54 24.83
C LEU A 139 -7.72 5.19 23.48
N PHE A 140 -8.63 5.10 22.49
CA PHE A 140 -8.45 5.79 21.22
C PHE A 140 -8.48 7.31 21.39
N VAL A 141 -9.34 7.85 22.27
CA VAL A 141 -9.32 9.28 22.58
C VAL A 141 -7.97 9.72 23.11
N ALA A 142 -7.38 8.96 24.06
CA ALA A 142 -6.06 9.27 24.60
C ALA A 142 -4.92 9.10 23.58
N LEU A 143 -5.12 8.38 22.48
CA LEU A 143 -4.15 8.21 21.39
C LEU A 143 -4.21 9.37 20.35
N LEU A 144 -5.22 10.22 20.39
CA LEU A 144 -5.29 11.39 19.51
C LEU A 144 -4.17 12.40 19.76
N ASP A 145 -3.62 12.42 20.99
CA ASP A 145 -2.49 13.28 21.36
C ASP A 145 -1.13 12.73 20.93
N GLU A 146 -1.09 11.49 20.42
CA GLU A 146 0.13 10.82 19.96
C GLU A 146 0.22 10.89 18.42
N PRO A 147 1.07 11.74 17.84
CA PRO A 147 1.08 11.97 16.38
C PRO A 147 1.21 10.68 15.55
N ALA A 148 2.06 9.73 15.99
CA ALA A 148 2.28 8.46 15.28
C ALA A 148 1.09 7.51 15.36
N ALA A 149 0.25 7.60 16.40
CA ALA A 149 -0.92 6.73 16.61
C ALA A 149 -2.23 7.40 16.19
N ARG A 150 -2.24 8.72 15.96
CA ARG A 150 -3.44 9.49 15.64
C ARG A 150 -4.24 8.94 14.47
N PRO A 151 -3.64 8.51 13.33
CA PRO A 151 -4.41 7.91 12.25
C PRO A 151 -5.15 6.62 12.67
N ALA A 152 -4.51 5.77 13.48
CA ALA A 152 -5.12 4.56 14.02
C ALA A 152 -6.24 4.89 15.02
N ALA A 153 -6.05 5.92 15.84
CA ALA A 153 -7.06 6.39 16.79
C ALA A 153 -8.32 6.90 16.07
N GLU A 154 -8.16 7.70 15.03
CA GLU A 154 -9.28 8.18 14.22
C GLU A 154 -10.02 7.03 13.52
N VAL A 155 -9.31 6.03 12.99
CA VAL A 155 -9.95 4.82 12.43
C VAL A 155 -10.73 4.07 13.51
N GLY A 156 -10.15 3.87 14.69
CA GLY A 156 -10.79 3.19 15.81
C GLY A 156 -12.09 3.91 16.24
N LEU A 157 -12.04 5.24 16.42
CA LEU A 157 -13.20 6.05 16.78
C LEU A 157 -14.26 6.03 15.68
N GLY A 158 -13.87 6.06 14.41
CA GLY A 158 -14.79 5.91 13.28
C GLY A 158 -15.48 4.54 13.26
N ARG A 159 -14.78 3.46 13.59
CA ARG A 159 -15.37 2.11 13.73
C ARG A 159 -16.37 2.05 14.90
N ILE A 160 -16.04 2.66 16.04
CA ILE A 160 -16.93 2.73 17.21
C ILE A 160 -18.20 3.52 16.85
N ALA A 161 -18.07 4.68 16.22
CA ALA A 161 -19.22 5.49 15.79
C ALA A 161 -20.09 4.72 14.79
N ALA A 162 -19.50 4.02 13.81
CA ALA A 162 -20.22 3.21 12.84
C ALA A 162 -20.96 2.03 13.52
N ALA A 163 -20.36 1.37 14.51
CA ALA A 163 -21.01 0.33 15.28
C ALA A 163 -22.20 0.86 16.09
N GLY A 164 -22.11 2.10 16.60
CA GLY A 164 -23.21 2.83 17.23
C GLY A 164 -24.20 3.45 16.24
N GLN A 165 -24.12 3.16 14.94
CA GLN A 165 -24.98 3.72 13.87
C GLN A 165 -24.87 5.24 13.68
N ALA A 166 -23.90 5.90 14.29
CA ALA A 166 -23.60 7.33 14.11
C ALA A 166 -22.72 7.53 12.85
N HIS A 167 -23.31 7.26 11.68
CA HIS A 167 -22.54 7.17 10.42
C HIS A 167 -21.96 8.53 9.98
N ASP A 168 -22.58 9.67 10.32
CA ASP A 168 -22.01 10.99 10.04
C ASP A 168 -20.75 11.24 10.89
N ASP A 169 -20.75 10.86 12.17
CA ASP A 169 -19.58 10.95 13.05
C ASP A 169 -18.49 9.99 12.57
N ALA A 170 -18.86 8.79 12.14
CA ALA A 170 -17.93 7.83 11.55
C ALA A 170 -17.23 8.42 10.32
N VAL A 171 -17.97 9.04 9.41
CA VAL A 171 -17.42 9.74 8.23
C VAL A 171 -16.46 10.85 8.66
N ALA A 172 -16.79 11.63 9.70
CA ALA A 172 -15.91 12.69 10.19
C ALA A 172 -14.57 12.14 10.70
N HIS A 173 -14.59 11.05 11.47
CA HIS A 173 -13.40 10.39 11.98
C HIS A 173 -12.54 9.78 10.83
N PHE A 174 -13.16 9.01 9.94
CA PHE A 174 -12.42 8.42 8.82
C PHE A 174 -11.83 9.47 7.87
N ARG A 175 -12.50 10.62 7.66
CA ARG A 175 -11.93 11.73 6.88
C ARG A 175 -10.69 12.30 7.55
N ARG A 176 -10.70 12.54 8.86
CA ARG A 176 -9.51 12.98 9.60
C ARG A 176 -8.38 11.97 9.49
N ALA A 177 -8.68 10.68 9.54
CA ALA A 177 -7.68 9.64 9.34
C ALA A 177 -7.04 9.72 7.93
N VAL A 178 -7.83 9.95 6.88
CA VAL A 178 -7.36 10.14 5.49
C VAL A 178 -6.57 11.45 5.33
N GLU A 179 -6.98 12.54 6.01
CA GLU A 179 -6.21 13.79 6.01
C GLU A 179 -4.81 13.61 6.62
N LEU A 180 -4.69 12.79 7.67
CA LEU A 180 -3.42 12.46 8.31
C LEU A 180 -2.56 11.50 7.50
N PHE A 181 -3.19 10.54 6.84
CA PHE A 181 -2.52 9.56 5.98
C PHE A 181 -3.42 9.19 4.80
N PRO A 182 -3.25 9.86 3.64
CA PRO A 182 -4.15 9.71 2.47
C PRO A 182 -4.25 8.29 1.91
N GLU A 183 -3.25 7.46 2.12
CA GLU A 183 -3.18 6.07 1.63
C GLU A 183 -3.72 5.05 2.64
N LEU A 184 -4.43 5.48 3.68
CA LEU A 184 -4.96 4.60 4.72
C LEU A 184 -6.18 3.82 4.22
N GLY A 185 -5.92 2.64 3.66
CA GLY A 185 -6.97 1.80 3.04
C GLY A 185 -8.10 1.43 4.00
N ALA A 186 -7.82 1.22 5.29
CA ALA A 186 -8.83 0.95 6.31
C ALA A 186 -9.81 2.12 6.50
N ALA A 187 -9.31 3.37 6.46
CA ALA A 187 -10.16 4.57 6.56
C ALA A 187 -11.05 4.72 5.31
N HIS A 188 -10.51 4.50 4.12
CA HIS A 188 -11.31 4.50 2.88
C HIS A 188 -12.39 3.42 2.89
N TYR A 189 -12.11 2.22 3.42
CA TYR A 189 -13.12 1.18 3.59
C TYR A 189 -14.21 1.60 4.57
N GLY A 190 -13.83 2.19 5.71
CA GLY A 190 -14.76 2.74 6.70
C GLY A 190 -15.66 3.84 6.11
N LEU A 191 -15.07 4.76 5.31
CA LEU A 191 -15.83 5.76 4.55
C LEU A 191 -16.84 5.12 3.60
N ALA A 192 -16.41 4.10 2.83
CA ALA A 192 -17.29 3.42 1.88
C ALA A 192 -18.52 2.79 2.56
N LEU A 193 -18.30 2.12 3.69
CA LEU A 193 -19.39 1.52 4.46
C LEU A 193 -20.34 2.57 5.08
N SER A 194 -19.77 3.64 5.66
CA SER A 194 -20.54 4.71 6.28
C SER A 194 -21.33 5.52 5.25
N TYR A 195 -20.75 5.87 4.10
CA TYR A 195 -21.47 6.53 3.01
C TYR A 195 -22.59 5.65 2.46
N ARG A 196 -22.37 4.34 2.33
CA ARG A 196 -23.41 3.41 1.89
C ARG A 196 -24.58 3.39 2.88
N ALA A 197 -24.31 3.39 4.18
CA ALA A 197 -25.36 3.44 5.22
C ALA A 197 -26.15 4.75 5.18
N LEU A 198 -25.51 5.87 4.82
CA LEU A 198 -26.14 7.18 4.62
C LEU A 198 -26.83 7.34 3.26
N GLY A 199 -26.83 6.32 2.38
CA GLY A 199 -27.40 6.40 1.04
C GLY A 199 -26.56 7.20 0.02
N ARG A 200 -25.35 7.61 0.37
CA ARG A 200 -24.41 8.41 -0.46
C ARG A 200 -23.59 7.50 -1.37
N LEU A 201 -24.27 6.90 -2.36
CA LEU A 201 -23.72 5.78 -3.14
C LEU A 201 -22.52 6.14 -4.04
N ASP A 202 -22.44 7.37 -4.56
CA ASP A 202 -21.34 7.81 -5.42
C ASP A 202 -20.05 7.98 -4.61
N GLU A 203 -20.17 8.55 -3.42
CA GLU A 203 -19.04 8.71 -2.48
C GLU A 203 -18.60 7.36 -1.93
N ALA A 204 -19.53 6.45 -1.68
CA ALA A 204 -19.21 5.08 -1.26
C ALA A 204 -18.39 4.35 -2.34
N ARG A 205 -18.77 4.47 -3.62
CA ARG A 205 -18.03 3.89 -4.76
C ARG A 205 -16.61 4.46 -4.88
N SER A 206 -16.49 5.79 -4.76
CA SER A 206 -15.20 6.48 -4.82
C SER A 206 -14.27 6.05 -3.68
N ALA A 207 -14.78 5.97 -2.46
CA ALA A 207 -14.01 5.52 -1.30
C ALA A 207 -13.60 4.03 -1.43
N LEU A 208 -14.48 3.17 -1.95
CA LEU A 208 -14.16 1.76 -2.18
C LEU A 208 -13.06 1.59 -3.24
N ALA A 209 -13.06 2.40 -4.29
CA ALA A 209 -11.99 2.39 -5.30
C ALA A 209 -10.63 2.77 -4.69
N LEU A 210 -10.59 3.77 -3.79
CA LEU A 210 -9.38 4.15 -3.07
C LEU A 210 -8.92 3.05 -2.10
N HIS A 211 -9.85 2.38 -1.42
CA HIS A 211 -9.51 1.20 -0.61
C HIS A 211 -8.88 0.09 -1.47
N GLN A 212 -9.43 -0.19 -2.66
CA GLN A 212 -8.86 -1.19 -3.58
C GLN A 212 -7.46 -0.79 -4.07
N GLN A 213 -7.22 0.51 -4.28
CA GLN A 213 -5.92 1.03 -4.68
C GLN A 213 -4.87 0.93 -3.56
N TYR A 214 -5.25 1.28 -2.33
CA TYR A 214 -4.30 1.38 -1.22
C TYR A 214 -4.22 0.12 -0.35
N GLY A 215 -5.23 -0.76 -0.41
CA GLY A 215 -5.24 -2.05 0.29
C GLY A 215 -5.08 -1.93 1.80
N ALA A 216 -4.11 -2.67 2.33
CA ALA A 216 -3.84 -2.74 3.77
C ALA A 216 -2.75 -1.76 4.25
N ARG A 217 -2.53 -0.65 3.55
CA ARG A 217 -1.53 0.35 3.95
C ARG A 217 -1.91 1.04 5.25
N TRP A 218 -0.92 1.13 6.14
CA TRP A 218 -0.97 1.82 7.42
C TRP A 218 0.27 2.69 7.60
N PRO A 219 0.17 3.83 8.31
CA PRO A 219 1.34 4.58 8.71
C PRO A 219 2.23 3.72 9.61
N ALA A 220 3.55 3.87 9.46
CA ALA A 220 4.50 3.13 10.26
C ALA A 220 4.40 3.55 11.73
N LEU A 221 4.21 2.57 12.62
CA LEU A 221 4.35 2.74 14.06
C LEU A 221 5.66 2.08 14.46
N ASP A 222 6.56 2.85 15.10
CA ASP A 222 7.80 2.30 15.61
C ASP A 222 7.53 1.27 16.72
N ASP A 223 7.92 0.04 16.47
CA ASP A 223 7.74 -1.09 17.38
C ASP A 223 9.07 -1.86 17.53
N PRO A 224 9.96 -1.36 18.40
CA PRO A 224 11.29 -1.96 18.57
C PRO A 224 11.24 -3.38 19.14
N VAL A 225 10.19 -3.74 19.87
CA VAL A 225 10.04 -5.09 20.40
C VAL A 225 9.66 -6.07 19.30
N LEU A 226 8.67 -5.74 18.48
CA LEU A 226 8.29 -6.56 17.32
C LEU A 226 9.40 -6.63 16.28
N ALA A 227 10.20 -5.58 16.10
CA ALA A 227 11.35 -5.58 15.20
C ALA A 227 12.34 -6.72 15.53
N THR A 228 12.52 -7.09 16.81
CA THR A 228 13.37 -8.22 17.21
C THR A 228 12.88 -9.58 16.71
N VAL A 229 11.61 -9.69 16.34
CA VAL A 229 10.99 -10.90 15.76
C VAL A 229 11.09 -10.84 14.23
N THR A 230 10.69 -9.71 13.64
CA THR A 230 10.61 -9.58 12.18
C THR A 230 11.98 -9.66 11.51
N THR A 231 13.06 -9.28 12.21
CA THR A 231 14.44 -9.39 11.73
C THR A 231 14.97 -10.83 11.69
N LEU A 232 14.32 -11.78 12.38
CA LEU A 232 14.70 -13.19 12.36
C LEU A 232 14.19 -13.93 11.10
N ARG A 233 13.34 -13.28 10.31
CA ARG A 233 12.83 -13.84 9.08
C ARG A 233 13.64 -13.30 7.91
N ASP A 234 14.58 -14.08 7.44
CA ASP A 234 15.49 -13.74 6.32
C ASP A 234 15.29 -14.65 5.09
N ASP A 235 14.10 -15.27 4.96
CA ASP A 235 13.72 -15.97 3.72
C ASP A 235 13.53 -14.99 2.55
N ALA A 236 13.65 -15.50 1.34
CA ALA A 236 13.51 -14.67 0.13
C ALA A 236 12.19 -13.88 0.08
N GLY A 237 11.09 -14.46 0.60
CA GLY A 237 9.79 -13.79 0.66
C GLY A 237 9.76 -12.61 1.64
N ALA A 238 10.33 -12.79 2.84
CA ALA A 238 10.40 -11.71 3.85
C ALA A 238 11.30 -10.56 3.38
N ILE A 239 12.44 -10.90 2.74
CA ILE A 239 13.34 -9.91 2.16
C ILE A 239 12.67 -9.17 1.00
N LEU A 240 11.94 -9.89 0.13
CA LEU A 240 11.11 -9.29 -0.93
C LEU A 240 10.13 -8.25 -0.37
N GLN A 241 9.37 -8.62 0.66
CA GLN A 241 8.39 -7.71 1.29
C GLN A 241 9.06 -6.49 1.94
N ARG A 242 10.26 -6.64 2.47
CA ARG A 242 11.06 -5.50 2.95
C ARG A 242 11.41 -4.55 1.80
N GLY A 243 11.83 -5.09 0.65
CA GLY A 243 12.11 -4.31 -0.56
C GLY A 243 10.89 -3.54 -1.06
N VAL A 244 9.71 -4.14 -1.05
CA VAL A 244 8.45 -3.48 -1.42
C VAL A 244 8.18 -2.27 -0.50
N ARG A 245 8.30 -2.45 0.83
CA ARG A 245 8.11 -1.34 1.78
C ARG A 245 9.11 -0.20 1.60
N LEU A 246 10.38 -0.51 1.30
CA LEU A 246 11.40 0.50 1.02
C LEU A 246 11.08 1.28 -0.25
N ALA A 247 10.61 0.60 -1.30
CA ALA A 247 10.17 1.25 -2.55
C ALA A 247 8.97 2.18 -2.33
N GLU A 248 8.00 1.77 -1.51
CA GLU A 248 6.85 2.58 -1.10
C GLU A 248 7.26 3.81 -0.28
N ALA A 249 8.28 3.68 0.56
CA ALA A 249 8.86 4.79 1.32
C ALA A 249 9.74 5.73 0.45
N GLY A 250 9.97 5.38 -0.83
CA GLY A 250 10.81 6.16 -1.75
C GLY A 250 12.31 5.85 -1.66
N ASP A 251 12.73 4.92 -0.81
CA ASP A 251 14.10 4.44 -0.71
C ASP A 251 14.39 3.42 -1.84
N ILE A 252 14.73 3.95 -3.01
CA ILE A 252 14.94 3.14 -4.21
C ILE A 252 16.19 2.26 -4.08
N ASP A 253 17.28 2.80 -3.53
CA ASP A 253 18.54 2.06 -3.39
C ASP A 253 18.39 0.93 -2.36
N GLY A 254 17.73 1.20 -1.23
CA GLY A 254 17.41 0.19 -0.23
C GLY A 254 16.46 -0.89 -0.78
N ALA A 255 15.50 -0.52 -1.62
CA ALA A 255 14.59 -1.47 -2.27
C ALA A 255 15.33 -2.37 -3.26
N ILE A 256 16.23 -1.82 -4.09
CA ILE A 256 17.08 -2.58 -5.01
C ILE A 256 17.91 -3.58 -4.22
N ALA A 257 18.64 -3.12 -3.19
CA ALA A 257 19.49 -3.99 -2.38
C ALA A 257 18.69 -5.13 -1.71
N ALA A 258 17.48 -4.84 -1.23
CA ALA A 258 16.61 -5.85 -0.65
C ALA A 258 16.15 -6.89 -1.68
N HIS A 259 15.74 -6.46 -2.88
CA HIS A 259 15.31 -7.41 -3.91
C HIS A 259 16.47 -8.24 -4.46
N GLU A 260 17.67 -7.67 -4.59
CA GLU A 260 18.88 -8.44 -4.93
C GLU A 260 19.22 -9.49 -3.86
N ALA A 261 19.16 -9.11 -2.57
CA ALA A 261 19.34 -10.05 -1.47
C ALA A 261 18.28 -11.16 -1.44
N ALA A 262 17.03 -10.86 -1.86
CA ALA A 262 16.01 -11.89 -2.04
C ALA A 262 16.40 -12.89 -3.15
N LEU A 263 16.98 -12.41 -4.25
CA LEU A 263 17.46 -13.25 -5.36
C LEU A 263 18.72 -14.05 -5.00
N GLU A 264 19.55 -13.59 -4.06
CA GLU A 264 20.64 -14.41 -3.51
C GLU A 264 20.10 -15.63 -2.74
N ARG A 265 18.93 -15.53 -2.13
CA ARG A 265 18.26 -16.62 -1.41
C ARG A 265 17.45 -17.53 -2.34
N ASP A 266 16.76 -16.93 -3.31
CA ASP A 266 15.99 -17.63 -4.34
C ASP A 266 16.17 -16.95 -5.70
N PRO A 267 17.14 -17.42 -6.51
CA PRO A 267 17.38 -16.86 -7.84
C PRO A 267 16.22 -17.01 -8.82
N ALA A 268 15.23 -17.84 -8.51
CA ALA A 268 14.04 -18.04 -9.34
C ALA A 268 12.83 -17.19 -8.90
N LEU A 269 12.99 -16.32 -7.92
CA LEU A 269 11.91 -15.49 -7.38
C LEU A 269 11.48 -14.43 -8.41
N VAL A 270 10.54 -14.82 -9.28
CA VAL A 270 10.06 -14.01 -10.40
C VAL A 270 9.60 -12.61 -9.97
N GLN A 271 8.95 -12.50 -8.81
CA GLN A 271 8.46 -11.20 -8.31
C GLN A 271 9.61 -10.24 -7.96
N ALA A 272 10.73 -10.74 -7.44
CA ALA A 272 11.91 -9.89 -7.19
C ALA A 272 12.50 -9.35 -8.49
N HIS A 273 12.65 -10.23 -9.51
CA HIS A 273 13.06 -9.79 -10.84
C HIS A 273 12.10 -8.75 -11.43
N ALA A 274 10.77 -8.97 -11.33
CA ALA A 274 9.77 -8.04 -11.83
C ALA A 274 9.89 -6.66 -11.17
N ASN A 275 10.00 -6.60 -9.85
CA ASN A 275 10.16 -5.34 -9.12
C ASN A 275 11.45 -4.60 -9.51
N LEU A 276 12.54 -5.34 -9.75
CA LEU A 276 13.83 -4.76 -10.15
C LEU A 276 13.82 -4.14 -11.55
N ILE A 277 12.92 -4.54 -12.45
CA ILE A 277 12.75 -3.88 -13.76
C ILE A 277 12.42 -2.40 -13.55
N SER A 278 11.37 -2.14 -12.79
CA SER A 278 10.88 -0.78 -12.51
C SER A 278 11.88 0.01 -11.65
N LEU A 279 12.44 -0.59 -10.60
CA LEU A 279 13.38 0.08 -9.70
C LEU A 279 14.69 0.48 -10.41
N TYR A 280 15.29 -0.41 -11.19
CA TYR A 280 16.47 -0.07 -11.98
C TYR A 280 16.15 0.92 -13.10
N GLY A 281 14.95 0.87 -13.68
CA GLY A 281 14.46 1.89 -14.60
C GLY A 281 14.41 3.27 -13.96
N ARG A 282 13.87 3.39 -12.75
CA ARG A 282 13.84 4.64 -11.97
C ARG A 282 15.23 5.13 -11.58
N ALA A 283 16.15 4.23 -11.29
CA ALA A 283 17.57 4.53 -11.00
C ALA A 283 18.40 4.82 -12.27
N GLY A 284 17.83 4.72 -13.48
CA GLY A 284 18.52 4.95 -14.75
C GLY A 284 19.47 3.83 -15.18
N ASN A 285 19.43 2.68 -14.50
CA ASN A 285 20.27 1.53 -14.84
C ASN A 285 19.55 0.58 -15.81
N TRP A 286 19.47 1.03 -17.07
CA TRP A 286 18.72 0.36 -18.12
C TRP A 286 19.18 -1.07 -18.40
N THR A 287 20.50 -1.33 -18.33
CA THR A 287 21.06 -2.64 -18.59
C THR A 287 20.61 -3.67 -17.55
N ARG A 288 20.69 -3.34 -16.26
CA ARG A 288 20.22 -4.23 -15.20
C ARG A 288 18.71 -4.47 -15.29
N ALA A 289 17.92 -3.43 -15.55
CA ALA A 289 16.47 -3.58 -15.74
C ALA A 289 16.16 -4.58 -16.87
N GLU A 290 16.88 -4.51 -18.00
CA GLU A 290 16.71 -5.44 -19.12
C GLU A 290 17.14 -6.87 -18.77
N ASP A 291 18.19 -7.06 -18.00
CA ASP A 291 18.64 -8.39 -17.56
C ASP A 291 17.59 -9.07 -16.66
N HIS A 292 16.97 -8.30 -15.76
CA HIS A 292 15.87 -8.80 -14.92
C HIS A 292 14.61 -9.09 -15.76
N TYR A 293 14.27 -8.25 -16.72
CA TYR A 293 13.16 -8.55 -17.65
C TYR A 293 13.39 -9.87 -18.41
N ARG A 294 14.60 -10.08 -18.93
CA ARG A 294 14.95 -11.35 -19.60
C ARG A 294 14.85 -12.56 -18.65
N ALA A 295 15.17 -12.37 -17.36
CA ALA A 295 14.99 -13.42 -16.36
C ALA A 295 13.51 -13.77 -16.15
N VAL A 296 12.63 -12.76 -16.05
CA VAL A 296 11.18 -12.95 -15.96
C VAL A 296 10.63 -13.68 -17.18
N VAL A 297 11.03 -13.28 -18.38
CA VAL A 297 10.57 -13.94 -19.62
C VAL A 297 11.03 -15.40 -19.68
N ARG A 298 12.28 -15.69 -19.30
CA ARG A 298 12.81 -17.07 -19.25
C ARG A 298 12.09 -17.97 -18.26
N SER A 299 11.54 -17.43 -17.18
CA SER A 299 10.80 -18.22 -16.20
C SER A 299 9.46 -18.78 -16.75
N GLY A 300 8.96 -18.23 -17.85
CA GLY A 300 7.67 -18.58 -18.42
C GLY A 300 6.46 -18.14 -17.57
N SER A 301 6.70 -17.43 -16.46
CA SER A 301 5.67 -17.00 -15.50
C SER A 301 5.46 -15.48 -15.53
N ALA A 302 5.83 -14.82 -16.65
CA ALA A 302 5.66 -13.39 -16.80
C ALA A 302 4.18 -13.00 -16.79
N GLY A 303 3.79 -12.16 -15.81
CA GLY A 303 2.50 -11.47 -15.83
C GLY A 303 2.49 -10.27 -16.78
N ALA A 304 1.40 -9.53 -16.83
CA ALA A 304 1.28 -8.33 -17.68
C ALA A 304 2.22 -7.19 -17.24
N GLU A 305 2.38 -6.99 -15.93
CA GLU A 305 3.16 -5.88 -15.36
C GLU A 305 4.64 -5.86 -15.79
N PRO A 306 5.41 -6.95 -15.75
CA PRO A 306 6.81 -6.94 -16.23
C PRO A 306 6.95 -6.51 -17.70
N HIS A 307 6.02 -6.92 -18.56
CA HIS A 307 6.00 -6.49 -19.96
C HIS A 307 5.66 -5.00 -20.09
N TYR A 308 4.70 -4.52 -19.28
CA TYR A 308 4.36 -3.10 -19.22
C TYR A 308 5.54 -2.26 -18.75
N ASP A 309 6.18 -2.62 -17.64
CA ASP A 309 7.35 -1.93 -17.08
C ASP A 309 8.52 -1.88 -18.06
N TYR A 310 8.77 -2.99 -18.76
CA TYR A 310 9.79 -3.02 -19.80
C TYR A 310 9.42 -2.12 -20.98
N GLY A 311 8.16 -2.10 -21.37
CA GLY A 311 7.66 -1.17 -22.39
C GLY A 311 7.89 0.30 -22.03
N VAL A 312 7.64 0.67 -20.76
CA VAL A 312 7.94 2.01 -20.24
C VAL A 312 9.45 2.28 -20.29
N LEU A 313 10.26 1.33 -19.84
CA LEU A 313 11.72 1.41 -19.82
C LEU A 313 12.30 1.73 -21.21
N VAL A 314 11.90 0.97 -22.22
CA VAL A 314 12.43 1.15 -23.59
C VAL A 314 11.78 2.34 -24.31
N GLY A 315 10.56 2.70 -23.92
CA GLY A 315 9.87 3.91 -24.37
C GLY A 315 10.61 5.19 -23.94
N LEU A 316 11.08 5.25 -22.68
CA LEU A 316 11.93 6.36 -22.19
C LEU A 316 13.24 6.48 -22.99
N GLN A 317 13.74 5.38 -23.53
CA GLN A 317 14.90 5.36 -24.42
C GLN A 317 14.54 5.63 -25.89
N GLN A 318 13.28 5.96 -26.19
CA GLN A 318 12.74 6.19 -27.54
C GLN A 318 12.87 4.96 -28.48
N LYS A 319 12.99 3.77 -27.93
CA LYS A 319 13.02 2.50 -28.67
C LYS A 319 11.59 2.03 -28.96
N TRP A 320 10.88 2.77 -29.80
CA TRP A 320 9.44 2.65 -29.97
C TRP A 320 8.98 1.28 -30.46
N ASP A 321 9.73 0.59 -31.31
CA ASP A 321 9.37 -0.77 -31.76
C ASP A 321 9.37 -1.76 -30.59
N LEU A 322 10.39 -1.73 -29.75
CA LEU A 322 10.47 -2.58 -28.56
C LEU A 322 9.36 -2.23 -27.54
N ALA A 323 9.05 -0.94 -27.39
CA ALA A 323 7.98 -0.50 -26.51
C ALA A 323 6.60 -1.02 -26.98
N ILE A 324 6.32 -0.92 -28.28
CA ILE A 324 5.08 -1.44 -28.89
C ILE A 324 4.95 -2.94 -28.67
N ASP A 325 6.03 -3.71 -28.92
CA ASP A 325 6.00 -5.16 -28.72
C ASP A 325 5.78 -5.54 -27.27
N ALA A 326 6.45 -4.85 -26.34
CA ALA A 326 6.30 -5.08 -24.90
C ALA A 326 4.87 -4.75 -24.43
N TYR A 327 4.30 -3.61 -24.82
CA TYR A 327 2.92 -3.27 -24.46
C TYR A 327 1.91 -4.25 -25.08
N ARG A 328 2.14 -4.74 -26.29
CA ARG A 328 1.27 -5.78 -26.89
C ARG A 328 1.33 -7.07 -26.10
N GLN A 329 2.52 -7.49 -25.61
CA GLN A 329 2.64 -8.65 -24.74
C GLN A 329 1.90 -8.45 -23.42
N ALA A 330 2.03 -7.28 -22.80
CA ALA A 330 1.25 -6.93 -21.60
C ALA A 330 -0.26 -7.03 -21.85
N LEU A 331 -0.74 -6.50 -22.99
CA LEU A 331 -2.14 -6.52 -23.38
C LEU A 331 -2.65 -7.89 -23.79
N ALA A 332 -1.79 -8.76 -24.30
CA ALA A 332 -2.14 -10.17 -24.55
C ALA A 332 -2.46 -10.93 -23.27
N LEU A 333 -1.79 -10.57 -22.15
CA LEU A 333 -1.98 -11.16 -20.83
C LEU A 333 -3.09 -10.44 -20.04
N ASN A 334 -3.22 -9.13 -20.18
CA ASN A 334 -4.27 -8.32 -19.55
C ASN A 334 -4.86 -7.31 -20.57
N PRO A 335 -5.87 -7.70 -21.35
CA PRO A 335 -6.49 -6.82 -22.35
C PRO A 335 -7.13 -5.55 -21.76
N MET A 336 -7.44 -5.54 -20.46
CA MET A 336 -8.08 -4.41 -19.77
C MET A 336 -7.07 -3.41 -19.17
N HIS A 337 -5.77 -3.59 -19.38
CA HIS A 337 -4.73 -2.75 -18.82
C HIS A 337 -4.70 -1.36 -19.48
N ALA A 338 -5.51 -0.42 -18.98
CA ALA A 338 -5.70 0.90 -19.58
C ALA A 338 -4.40 1.72 -19.73
N HIS A 339 -3.47 1.62 -18.77
CA HIS A 339 -2.18 2.31 -18.85
C HIS A 339 -1.30 1.73 -19.97
N ALA A 340 -1.28 0.41 -20.16
CA ALA A 340 -0.56 -0.20 -21.28
C ALA A 340 -1.15 0.22 -22.64
N GLN A 341 -2.48 0.29 -22.73
CA GLN A 341 -3.15 0.79 -23.94
C GLN A 341 -2.79 2.25 -24.19
N ASN A 342 -2.83 3.13 -23.17
CA ASN A 342 -2.45 4.53 -23.34
C ASN A 342 -0.98 4.66 -23.80
N ASN A 343 -0.06 3.92 -23.20
CA ASN A 343 1.35 4.01 -23.57
C ASN A 343 1.67 3.36 -24.92
N LEU A 344 0.94 2.30 -25.30
CA LEU A 344 0.98 1.76 -26.67
C LEU A 344 0.50 2.80 -27.68
N GLY A 345 -0.62 3.50 -27.40
CA GLY A 345 -1.10 4.59 -28.23
C GLY A 345 -0.04 5.68 -28.41
N GLN A 346 0.64 6.04 -27.34
CA GLN A 346 1.73 7.04 -27.36
C GLN A 346 2.92 6.57 -28.22
N ALA A 347 3.32 5.32 -28.10
CA ALA A 347 4.40 4.76 -28.92
C ALA A 347 4.02 4.70 -30.41
N LEU A 348 2.78 4.35 -30.73
CA LEU A 348 2.24 4.38 -32.09
C LEU A 348 2.16 5.82 -32.67
N GLU A 349 1.80 6.79 -31.84
CA GLU A 349 1.82 8.23 -32.20
C GLU A 349 3.23 8.67 -32.62
N GLN A 350 4.27 8.26 -31.87
CA GLN A 350 5.67 8.57 -32.23
C GLN A 350 6.07 7.97 -33.60
N GLN A 351 5.48 6.84 -33.96
CA GLN A 351 5.64 6.23 -35.27
C GLN A 351 4.69 6.81 -36.34
N ARG A 352 3.92 7.87 -36.05
CA ARG A 352 2.92 8.51 -36.91
C ARG A 352 1.77 7.57 -37.34
N LYS A 353 1.53 6.49 -36.63
CA LYS A 353 0.43 5.54 -36.82
C LYS A 353 -0.83 6.05 -36.13
N PHE A 354 -1.34 7.23 -36.57
CA PHE A 354 -2.36 7.96 -35.80
C PHE A 354 -3.70 7.23 -35.72
N THR A 355 -4.08 6.45 -36.73
CA THR A 355 -5.32 5.65 -36.68
C THR A 355 -5.23 4.58 -35.62
N ASP A 356 -4.14 3.79 -35.62
CA ASP A 356 -3.93 2.73 -34.66
C ASP A 356 -3.84 3.29 -33.23
N ALA A 357 -3.15 4.45 -33.07
CA ALA A 357 -3.07 5.15 -31.79
C ALA A 357 -4.45 5.58 -31.28
N ALA A 358 -5.31 6.13 -32.14
CA ALA A 358 -6.68 6.52 -31.78
C ALA A 358 -7.51 5.32 -31.32
N ASP A 359 -7.37 4.17 -31.99
CA ASP A 359 -8.12 2.97 -31.66
C ASP A 359 -7.69 2.40 -30.29
N VAL A 360 -6.39 2.39 -30.00
CA VAL A 360 -5.87 1.93 -28.72
C VAL A 360 -6.22 2.91 -27.58
N TYR A 361 -6.14 4.21 -27.78
CA TYR A 361 -6.60 5.20 -26.81
C TYR A 361 -8.10 5.06 -26.53
N ARG A 362 -8.92 4.76 -27.55
CA ARG A 362 -10.35 4.50 -27.38
C ARG A 362 -10.60 3.30 -26.49
N GLN A 363 -9.82 2.21 -26.65
CA GLN A 363 -9.88 1.05 -25.75
C GLN A 363 -9.52 1.42 -24.32
N ALA A 364 -8.45 2.23 -24.11
CA ALA A 364 -8.08 2.71 -22.79
C ALA A 364 -9.21 3.48 -22.10
N VAL A 365 -9.90 4.35 -22.84
CA VAL A 365 -11.06 5.11 -22.36
C VAL A 365 -12.27 4.22 -22.07
N GLN A 366 -12.49 3.16 -22.85
CA GLN A 366 -13.55 2.18 -22.60
C GLN A 366 -13.30 1.37 -21.35
N ASN A 367 -12.07 0.92 -21.14
CA ASN A 367 -11.67 0.12 -20.01
C ASN A 367 -11.59 0.93 -18.70
N GLN A 368 -11.21 2.22 -18.81
CA GLN A 368 -11.14 3.14 -17.67
C GLN A 368 -11.76 4.50 -18.05
N PRO A 369 -13.08 4.67 -17.94
CA PRO A 369 -13.77 5.89 -18.38
C PRO A 369 -13.29 7.19 -17.70
N GLY A 370 -12.75 7.10 -16.50
CA GLY A 370 -12.15 8.22 -15.74
C GLY A 370 -10.72 8.58 -16.16
N PHE A 371 -10.10 7.87 -17.12
CA PHE A 371 -8.72 8.12 -17.52
C PHE A 371 -8.62 9.34 -18.42
N ARG A 372 -8.61 10.54 -17.83
CA ARG A 372 -8.62 11.83 -18.53
C ARG A 372 -7.47 11.97 -19.53
N LEU A 373 -6.26 11.49 -19.17
CA LEU A 373 -5.10 11.56 -20.07
C LEU A 373 -5.31 10.75 -21.36
N ALA A 374 -5.82 9.51 -21.25
CA ALA A 374 -6.10 8.69 -22.43
C ALA A 374 -7.16 9.32 -23.33
N ARG A 375 -8.20 9.92 -22.73
CA ARG A 375 -9.26 10.64 -23.45
C ARG A 375 -8.73 11.90 -24.14
N PHE A 376 -7.84 12.64 -23.51
CA PHE A 376 -7.14 13.77 -24.11
C PHE A 376 -6.28 13.34 -25.31
N ASN A 377 -5.51 12.24 -25.16
CA ASN A 377 -4.68 11.71 -26.23
C ASN A 377 -5.53 11.21 -27.40
N LEU A 378 -6.66 10.55 -27.13
CA LEU A 378 -7.65 10.18 -28.15
C LEU A 378 -8.12 11.41 -28.94
N ALA A 379 -8.50 12.47 -28.24
CA ALA A 379 -8.99 13.68 -28.88
C ALA A 379 -7.91 14.35 -29.76
N ARG A 380 -6.66 14.36 -29.30
CA ARG A 380 -5.54 14.84 -30.14
C ARG A 380 -5.39 14.04 -31.45
N MET A 381 -5.53 12.72 -31.38
CA MET A 381 -5.49 11.86 -32.56
C MET A 381 -6.69 12.10 -33.47
N LEU A 382 -7.89 12.29 -32.91
CA LEU A 382 -9.10 12.62 -33.68
C LEU A 382 -8.95 13.96 -34.42
N ILE A 383 -8.34 14.98 -33.81
CA ILE A 383 -8.01 16.25 -34.46
C ILE A 383 -7.03 16.01 -35.61
N ALA A 384 -5.98 15.22 -35.40
CA ALA A 384 -4.98 14.91 -36.44
C ALA A 384 -5.59 14.11 -37.62
N LEU A 385 -6.60 13.29 -37.34
CA LEU A 385 -7.35 12.50 -38.33
C LEU A 385 -8.51 13.27 -39.00
N ALA A 386 -8.60 14.59 -38.83
CA ALA A 386 -9.67 15.44 -39.31
C ALA A 386 -11.09 15.02 -38.85
N ARG A 387 -11.21 14.54 -37.59
CA ARG A 387 -12.48 14.16 -36.94
C ARG A 387 -12.76 15.09 -35.73
N PRO A 388 -12.88 16.42 -35.96
CA PRO A 388 -12.91 17.39 -34.87
C PRO A 388 -14.18 17.31 -33.99
N ASP A 389 -15.34 16.91 -34.55
CA ASP A 389 -16.58 16.81 -33.78
C ASP A 389 -16.51 15.71 -32.72
N GLU A 390 -15.87 14.60 -33.05
CA GLU A 390 -15.62 13.55 -32.08
C GLU A 390 -14.62 14.00 -31.01
N ALA A 391 -13.58 14.75 -31.39
CA ALA A 391 -12.63 15.33 -30.45
C ALA A 391 -13.32 16.30 -29.46
N VAL A 392 -14.24 17.15 -29.94
CA VAL A 392 -15.05 18.04 -29.10
C VAL A 392 -15.86 17.23 -28.08
N THR A 393 -16.47 16.12 -28.53
CA THR A 393 -17.26 15.25 -27.65
C THR A 393 -16.39 14.64 -26.55
N GLU A 394 -15.22 14.11 -26.89
CA GLU A 394 -14.34 13.49 -25.91
C GLU A 394 -13.71 14.51 -24.93
N LEU A 395 -13.29 15.68 -25.42
CA LEU A 395 -12.74 16.74 -24.56
C LEU A 395 -13.79 17.33 -23.63
N GLY A 396 -15.02 17.50 -24.08
CA GLY A 396 -16.13 18.00 -23.24
C GLY A 396 -16.38 17.16 -21.99
N ARG A 397 -16.00 15.88 -22.00
CA ARG A 397 -16.15 14.96 -20.85
C ARG A 397 -15.05 15.08 -19.80
N ILE A 398 -13.97 15.84 -20.06
CA ILE A 398 -12.80 15.92 -19.19
C ILE A 398 -12.43 17.36 -18.78
N VAL A 399 -13.23 18.34 -19.16
CA VAL A 399 -13.01 19.75 -18.76
C VAL A 399 -13.26 19.99 -17.27
N GLU A 400 -13.96 19.10 -16.62
CA GLU A 400 -14.12 19.06 -15.16
C GLU A 400 -13.34 17.86 -14.56
N PRO A 401 -12.81 17.98 -13.32
CA PRO A 401 -12.78 19.20 -12.48
C PRO A 401 -11.83 20.27 -13.05
N ARG A 402 -11.99 21.55 -12.63
CA ARG A 402 -11.15 22.70 -13.00
C ARG A 402 -9.85 22.70 -12.17
N ASP A 403 -9.06 21.66 -12.33
CA ASP A 403 -7.76 21.47 -11.69
C ASP A 403 -6.58 21.96 -12.56
N ALA A 404 -5.35 21.75 -12.09
CA ALA A 404 -4.14 22.14 -12.80
C ALA A 404 -3.98 21.47 -14.19
N GLU A 405 -4.71 20.38 -14.47
CA GLU A 405 -4.70 19.69 -15.75
C GLU A 405 -5.71 20.30 -16.75
N ALA A 406 -6.78 20.93 -16.25
CA ALA A 406 -7.88 21.43 -17.05
C ALA A 406 -7.46 22.48 -18.11
N PRO A 407 -6.49 23.40 -17.88
CA PRO A 407 -6.10 24.36 -18.89
C PRO A 407 -5.73 23.76 -20.24
N ARG A 408 -4.96 22.66 -20.24
CA ARG A 408 -4.55 21.96 -21.48
C ARG A 408 -5.72 21.29 -22.18
N TYR A 409 -6.70 20.76 -21.43
CA TYR A 409 -7.89 20.13 -21.99
C TYR A 409 -8.83 21.15 -22.62
N LEU A 410 -9.03 22.28 -21.95
CA LEU A 410 -9.81 23.41 -22.48
C LEU A 410 -9.17 24.00 -23.74
N PHE A 411 -7.86 24.16 -23.74
CA PHE A 411 -7.15 24.65 -24.93
C PHE A 411 -7.31 23.69 -26.10
N ALA A 412 -7.16 22.38 -25.88
CA ALA A 412 -7.40 21.37 -26.89
C ALA A 412 -8.85 21.39 -27.41
N LEU A 413 -9.84 21.65 -26.52
CA LEU A 413 -11.24 21.82 -26.89
C LEU A 413 -11.42 23.04 -27.79
N GLY A 414 -10.76 24.15 -27.48
CA GLY A 414 -10.72 25.33 -28.36
C GLY A 414 -10.16 25.00 -29.74
N VAL A 415 -9.04 24.27 -29.82
CA VAL A 415 -8.45 23.81 -31.09
C VAL A 415 -9.39 22.87 -31.83
N ALA A 416 -10.08 21.96 -31.17
CA ALA A 416 -11.05 21.06 -31.79
C ALA A 416 -12.22 21.83 -32.39
N HIS A 417 -12.77 22.83 -31.68
CA HIS A 417 -13.81 23.74 -32.23
C HIS A 417 -13.32 24.52 -33.44
N LEU A 418 -12.08 25.03 -33.41
CA LEU A 418 -11.51 25.72 -34.56
C LEU A 418 -11.42 24.80 -35.78
N ARG A 419 -10.93 23.57 -35.59
CA ARG A 419 -10.86 22.58 -36.67
C ARG A 419 -12.23 22.18 -37.23
N ALA A 420 -13.28 22.30 -36.41
CA ALA A 420 -14.67 22.11 -36.81
C ALA A 420 -15.32 23.37 -37.42
N GLY A 421 -14.55 24.44 -37.65
CA GLY A 421 -15.06 25.70 -38.22
C GLY A 421 -15.83 26.60 -37.23
N ARG A 422 -15.87 26.29 -35.97
CA ARG A 422 -16.61 27.02 -34.93
C ARG A 422 -15.69 28.03 -34.23
N LYS A 423 -15.43 29.16 -34.92
CA LYS A 423 -14.42 30.15 -34.47
C LYS A 423 -14.78 30.82 -33.13
N ASP A 424 -16.06 31.14 -32.90
CA ASP A 424 -16.48 31.80 -31.65
C ASP A 424 -16.28 30.88 -30.42
N GLU A 425 -16.67 29.62 -30.56
CA GLU A 425 -16.43 28.62 -29.50
C GLU A 425 -14.95 28.37 -29.26
N ALA A 426 -14.14 28.35 -30.32
CA ALA A 426 -12.69 28.21 -30.20
C ALA A 426 -12.07 29.34 -29.38
N VAL A 427 -12.48 30.58 -29.65
CA VAL A 427 -12.03 31.77 -28.92
C VAL A 427 -12.48 31.69 -27.45
N LYS A 428 -13.74 31.34 -27.19
CA LYS A 428 -14.30 31.20 -25.86
C LYS A 428 -13.50 30.23 -25.00
N TRP A 429 -13.33 28.99 -25.47
CA TRP A 429 -12.61 27.94 -24.72
C TRP A 429 -11.11 28.25 -24.54
N SER A 430 -10.48 28.89 -25.54
CA SER A 430 -9.08 29.32 -25.44
C SER A 430 -8.89 30.42 -24.40
N LEU A 431 -9.81 31.38 -24.28
CA LEU A 431 -9.77 32.42 -23.24
C LEU A 431 -9.97 31.85 -21.87
N GLU A 432 -10.88 30.88 -21.70
CA GLU A 432 -11.09 30.18 -20.44
C GLU A 432 -9.87 29.35 -20.05
N ALA A 433 -9.27 28.61 -20.99
CA ALA A 433 -8.02 27.90 -20.80
C ALA A 433 -6.88 28.81 -20.32
N LYS A 434 -6.74 30.00 -20.94
CA LYS A 434 -5.74 31.00 -20.55
C LYS A 434 -5.97 31.50 -19.13
N ALA A 435 -7.21 31.87 -18.80
CA ALA A 435 -7.53 32.37 -17.45
C ALA A 435 -7.17 31.33 -16.37
N LEU A 436 -7.53 30.08 -16.61
CA LEU A 436 -7.24 28.98 -15.69
C LEU A 436 -5.73 28.64 -15.66
N ALA A 437 -5.02 28.70 -16.79
CA ALA A 437 -3.57 28.51 -16.85
C ALA A 437 -2.83 29.57 -15.98
N LEU A 438 -3.26 30.81 -16.04
CA LEU A 438 -2.70 31.89 -15.19
C LEU A 438 -3.00 31.67 -13.72
N GLN A 439 -4.21 31.20 -13.37
CA GLN A 439 -4.58 30.85 -11.99
C GLN A 439 -3.67 29.77 -11.41
N PHE A 440 -3.25 28.79 -12.21
CA PHE A 440 -2.34 27.70 -11.80
C PHE A 440 -0.85 28.00 -12.08
N GLY A 441 -0.50 29.23 -12.43
CA GLY A 441 0.89 29.66 -12.67
C GLY A 441 1.52 29.06 -13.94
N GLN A 442 0.72 28.55 -14.89
CA GLN A 442 1.18 27.94 -16.14
C GLN A 442 1.42 29.04 -17.21
N THR A 443 2.38 29.91 -16.97
CA THR A 443 2.67 31.09 -17.80
C THR A 443 3.03 30.76 -19.24
N ASP A 444 3.76 29.66 -19.47
CA ASP A 444 4.16 29.23 -20.82
C ASP A 444 2.96 28.79 -21.66
N LEU A 445 2.03 28.06 -21.06
CA LEU A 445 0.78 27.68 -21.71
C LEU A 445 -0.09 28.91 -22.00
N ALA A 446 -0.22 29.83 -21.05
CA ALA A 446 -0.98 31.05 -21.26
C ALA A 446 -0.39 31.89 -22.41
N ALA A 447 0.93 32.00 -22.50
CA ALA A 447 1.62 32.69 -23.60
C ALA A 447 1.44 31.97 -24.95
N ALA A 448 1.42 30.65 -24.98
CA ALA A 448 1.12 29.88 -26.19
C ALA A 448 -0.31 30.13 -26.67
N ILE A 449 -1.28 30.11 -25.77
CA ILE A 449 -2.69 30.39 -26.07
C ILE A 449 -2.85 31.82 -26.63
N ASP A 450 -2.13 32.83 -26.07
CA ASP A 450 -2.17 34.20 -26.57
C ASP A 450 -1.68 34.32 -28.03
N ARG A 451 -0.60 33.61 -28.36
CA ARG A 451 -0.11 33.59 -29.77
C ARG A 451 -1.16 33.04 -30.73
N ASP A 452 -1.83 31.96 -30.33
CA ASP A 452 -2.86 31.34 -31.18
C ASP A 452 -4.10 32.22 -31.31
N LEU A 453 -4.56 32.85 -30.20
CA LEU A 453 -5.66 33.82 -30.22
C LEU A 453 -5.34 35.04 -31.12
N ALA A 454 -4.10 35.53 -31.07
CA ALA A 454 -3.66 36.63 -31.93
C ALA A 454 -3.63 36.24 -33.43
N ALA A 455 -3.26 35.00 -33.73
CA ALA A 455 -3.31 34.46 -35.10
C ALA A 455 -4.76 34.33 -35.60
N LEU A 456 -5.68 33.88 -34.75
CA LEU A 456 -7.11 33.77 -35.08
C LEU A 456 -7.82 35.11 -35.40
N LYS A 457 -7.36 36.20 -34.77
CA LYS A 457 -7.89 37.56 -35.01
C LYS A 457 -7.43 38.15 -36.33
N ARG A 458 -6.36 37.62 -36.93
CA ARG A 458 -5.83 38.11 -38.24
C ARG A 458 -6.43 37.40 -39.45
N GLN A 459 -7.10 36.28 -39.23
CA GLN A 459 -7.89 35.53 -40.24
C GLN A 459 -9.38 35.93 -40.19
#